data_f6b66ec204a819cfe780536321bcc937
#
_entry.id   f6b66ec204a819cfe780536321bcc937
#
_cell.length_a   1.000
_cell.length_b   1.000
_cell.length_c   1.000
_cell.angle_alpha   90.00
_cell.angle_beta   90.00
_cell.angle_gamma   90.00
#
_symmetry.space_group_name_H-M   'P 1'
#
loop_
_entity.id
_entity.type
_entity.pdbx_description
1 polymer ?
#
loop_
_entity_poly.entity_id
_entity_poly.type
_entity_poly.pdbx_seq_one_letter_code
_entity_poly.pdbx_strand_id
1 'polypeptide(L)'
;SMDFLNEDKGLFSYKWGLYSAGHAVLDPVKSDISEAHVQKRDRSKVTLVGDSGGFQVAKGVLKFPWDKFKEPGGKCDEVRIKILKWLEHTADWSMILDVPSFSIHFDTGLKTFKECLEYTCHNNDFFMEWRTPGATKFLNVLQGNDLRTADQWYDAVKGYSDPKIHGEKAFEGWAMGGENMRWWYLILYRMIKMRDDGLLENKDWLHFLGTSHLQAAIQLTAIKRNL
;
A
#
# COMPACT_ATOMS: atom_id res chain seq x y z
N SER A 1 10.55 0.69 19.06
CA SER A 1 11.15 1.98 18.77
C SER A 1 11.75 1.97 17.38
N MET A 2 11.62 3.06 16.64
CA MET A 2 12.23 3.25 15.30
C MET A 2 13.36 4.28 15.35
N ASP A 3 14.05 4.39 16.47
CA ASP A 3 15.15 5.35 16.68
C ASP A 3 16.31 5.14 15.71
N PHE A 4 16.44 3.92 15.16
CA PHE A 4 17.41 3.59 14.11
C PHE A 4 17.24 4.38 12.79
N LEU A 5 16.12 5.10 12.62
CA LEU A 5 15.93 6.02 11.51
C LEU A 5 16.63 7.36 11.70
N ASN A 6 17.17 7.63 12.90
CA ASN A 6 17.82 8.88 13.25
C ASN A 6 19.26 8.60 13.70
N GLU A 7 20.23 9.01 12.89
CA GLU A 7 21.67 8.76 13.13
C GLU A 7 22.14 9.22 14.52
N ASP A 8 21.57 10.31 15.04
CA ASP A 8 21.98 10.91 16.31
C ASP A 8 21.50 10.14 17.55
N LYS A 9 20.69 9.09 17.39
CA LYS A 9 19.99 8.45 18.50
C LYS A 9 20.36 7.00 18.76
N GLY A 10 21.26 6.40 18.00
CA GLY A 10 21.57 5.00 18.17
C GLY A 10 22.93 4.58 17.65
N LEU A 11 23.39 3.43 18.13
CA LEU A 11 24.60 2.75 17.64
C LEU A 11 24.39 2.13 16.24
N PHE A 12 23.15 2.12 15.74
CA PHE A 12 22.78 1.53 14.45
C PHE A 12 21.80 2.46 13.75
N SER A 13 22.11 2.83 12.51
CA SER A 13 21.19 3.55 11.64
C SER A 13 20.85 2.71 10.40
N TYR A 14 19.62 2.83 9.92
CA TYR A 14 19.14 2.14 8.73
C TYR A 14 18.29 3.06 7.87
N LYS A 15 18.62 3.08 6.58
CA LYS A 15 18.02 4.03 5.64
C LYS A 15 16.61 3.67 5.16
N TRP A 16 16.04 2.58 5.62
CA TRP A 16 14.72 2.12 5.22
C TRP A 16 13.84 1.88 6.44
N GLY A 17 12.62 2.39 6.42
CA GLY A 17 11.63 2.10 7.44
C GLY A 17 10.26 1.83 6.83
N LEU A 18 9.42 1.13 7.59
CA LEU A 18 8.01 0.95 7.28
C LEU A 18 7.19 1.29 8.52
N TYR A 19 6.17 2.13 8.36
CA TYR A 19 5.27 2.51 9.43
C TYR A 19 3.82 2.52 8.95
N SER A 20 2.90 1.98 9.77
CA SER A 20 1.52 1.79 9.37
C SER A 20 0.60 2.87 9.92
N ALA A 21 -0.23 3.45 9.05
CA ALA A 21 -1.33 4.33 9.42
C ALA A 21 -2.31 3.66 10.39
N GLY A 22 -2.43 2.33 10.34
CA GLY A 22 -3.28 1.57 11.25
C GLY A 22 -2.84 1.59 12.72
N HIS A 23 -1.62 2.01 13.00
CA HIS A 23 -1.06 2.19 14.35
C HIS A 23 -0.68 3.64 14.66
N ALA A 24 -0.84 4.53 13.69
CA ALA A 24 -0.43 5.91 13.77
C ALA A 24 -1.48 6.80 14.45
N VAL A 25 -1.03 7.96 14.90
CA VAL A 25 -1.90 9.08 15.22
C VAL A 25 -2.25 9.77 13.90
N LEU A 26 -3.47 9.57 13.40
CA LEU A 26 -3.93 10.09 12.10
C LEU A 26 -4.31 11.60 12.18
N ASP A 27 -3.42 12.37 12.81
CA ASP A 27 -3.50 13.83 12.93
C ASP A 27 -2.07 14.34 12.74
N PRO A 28 -1.75 15.01 11.62
CA PRO A 28 -0.37 15.43 11.32
C PRO A 28 0.26 16.27 12.43
N VAL A 29 -0.48 17.19 13.05
CA VAL A 29 0.05 18.07 14.12
C VAL A 29 0.43 17.28 15.36
N LYS A 30 -0.43 16.33 15.77
CA LYS A 30 -0.15 15.47 16.93
C LYS A 30 0.93 14.44 16.60
N SER A 31 0.95 13.94 15.37
CA SER A 31 1.95 13.00 14.86
C SER A 31 3.37 13.61 14.90
N ASP A 32 3.54 14.88 14.58
CA ASP A 32 4.83 15.58 14.65
C ASP A 32 5.46 15.55 16.06
N ILE A 33 4.64 15.38 17.08
CA ILE A 33 5.09 15.29 18.48
C ILE A 33 5.24 13.83 18.90
N SER A 34 4.17 13.03 18.78
CA SER A 34 4.11 11.66 19.30
C SER A 34 4.93 10.67 18.49
N GLU A 35 5.10 10.94 17.20
CA GLU A 35 5.84 10.11 16.24
C GLU A 35 7.10 10.82 15.70
N ALA A 36 7.68 11.67 16.51
CA ALA A 36 8.85 12.49 16.15
C ALA A 36 10.03 11.66 15.58
N HIS A 37 10.17 10.39 15.99
CA HIS A 37 11.19 9.48 15.47
C HIS A 37 10.99 9.15 13.97
N VAL A 38 9.76 9.25 13.47
CA VAL A 38 9.42 9.06 12.06
C VAL A 38 9.34 10.40 11.32
N GLN A 39 8.64 11.38 11.90
CA GLN A 39 8.35 12.66 11.28
C GLN A 39 9.60 13.54 11.08
N LYS A 40 10.55 13.47 12.04
CA LYS A 40 11.77 14.29 12.04
C LYS A 40 13.00 13.57 11.49
N ARG A 41 12.82 12.46 10.80
CA ARG A 41 13.94 11.80 10.12
C ARG A 41 14.53 12.70 9.03
N ASP A 42 15.79 12.54 8.74
CA ASP A 42 16.40 13.15 7.55
C ASP A 42 15.93 12.41 6.30
N ARG A 43 14.96 13.00 5.58
CA ARG A 43 14.35 12.40 4.37
C ARG A 43 15.33 12.28 3.21
N SER A 44 16.46 12.97 3.22
CA SER A 44 17.51 12.80 2.22
C SER A 44 18.31 11.51 2.40
N LYS A 45 18.32 10.97 3.62
CA LYS A 45 19.06 9.76 4.00
C LYS A 45 18.17 8.55 4.26
N VAL A 46 16.94 8.78 4.70
CA VAL A 46 16.03 7.74 5.18
C VAL A 46 14.72 7.76 4.41
N THR A 47 14.44 6.69 3.70
CA THR A 47 13.17 6.45 3.00
C THR A 47 12.20 5.73 3.92
N LEU A 48 10.99 6.27 4.05
CA LEU A 48 9.89 5.65 4.78
C LEU A 48 8.82 5.15 3.82
N VAL A 49 8.45 3.89 3.98
CA VAL A 49 7.30 3.28 3.32
C VAL A 49 6.12 3.34 4.29
N GLY A 50 5.04 4.00 3.88
CA GLY A 50 3.79 4.07 4.62
C GLY A 50 2.88 2.89 4.27
N ASP A 51 2.48 2.11 5.27
CA ASP A 51 1.39 1.15 5.11
C ASP A 51 0.07 1.83 5.44
N SER A 52 -0.93 1.68 4.57
CA SER A 52 -2.25 2.30 4.73
C SER A 52 -3.07 1.75 5.90
N GLY A 53 -2.70 0.59 6.42
CA GLY A 53 -3.40 -0.05 7.52
C GLY A 53 -4.61 -0.90 7.12
N GLY A 54 -4.68 -1.37 5.89
CA GLY A 54 -5.78 -2.24 5.43
C GLY A 54 -6.00 -3.47 6.32
N PHE A 55 -4.93 -4.08 6.81
CA PHE A 55 -5.01 -5.17 7.78
C PHE A 55 -5.63 -4.74 9.12
N GLN A 56 -5.26 -3.58 9.65
CA GLN A 56 -5.77 -3.04 10.91
C GLN A 56 -7.23 -2.59 10.78
N VAL A 57 -7.62 -2.06 9.62
CA VAL A 57 -9.01 -1.74 9.28
C VAL A 57 -9.84 -3.01 9.23
N ALA A 58 -9.39 -4.06 8.54
CA ALA A 58 -10.08 -5.34 8.45
C ALA A 58 -10.28 -5.99 9.83
N LYS A 59 -9.29 -5.91 10.70
CA LYS A 59 -9.34 -6.44 12.08
C LYS A 59 -10.08 -5.54 13.08
N GLY A 60 -10.57 -4.39 12.67
CA GLY A 60 -11.27 -3.45 13.54
C GLY A 60 -10.38 -2.73 14.56
N VAL A 61 -9.05 -2.78 14.41
CA VAL A 61 -8.08 -1.99 15.19
C VAL A 61 -8.27 -0.51 14.87
N LEU A 62 -8.31 -0.18 13.58
CA LEU A 62 -8.74 1.12 13.10
C LEU A 62 -10.23 1.03 12.74
N LYS A 63 -11.06 1.80 13.46
CA LYS A 63 -12.51 1.76 13.31
C LYS A 63 -12.94 2.23 11.92
N PHE A 64 -13.71 1.39 11.25
CA PHE A 64 -14.23 1.64 9.92
C PHE A 64 -15.68 1.17 9.85
N PRO A 65 -16.68 2.05 9.68
CA PRO A 65 -18.08 1.67 9.66
C PRO A 65 -18.45 1.01 8.33
N TRP A 66 -18.23 -0.28 8.24
CA TRP A 66 -18.38 -1.08 7.02
C TRP A 66 -19.77 -1.03 6.38
N ASP A 67 -20.82 -0.90 7.19
CA ASP A 67 -22.20 -0.73 6.76
C ASP A 67 -22.42 0.58 5.97
N LYS A 68 -21.54 1.55 6.16
CA LYS A 68 -21.57 2.88 5.51
C LYS A 68 -20.38 3.12 4.58
N PHE A 69 -19.76 2.03 4.11
CA PHE A 69 -18.51 2.11 3.38
C PHE A 69 -18.55 3.03 2.15
N LYS A 70 -19.65 3.00 1.40
CA LYS A 70 -19.84 3.78 0.16
C LYS A 70 -20.65 5.07 0.35
N GLU A 71 -20.93 5.48 1.60
CA GLU A 71 -21.66 6.72 1.90
C GLU A 71 -20.77 7.94 1.62
N PRO A 72 -21.05 8.76 0.58
CA PRO A 72 -20.23 9.90 0.24
C PRO A 72 -20.20 10.93 1.35
N GLY A 73 -19.00 11.41 1.72
CA GLY A 73 -18.80 12.36 2.82
C GLY A 73 -19.10 11.78 4.21
N GLY A 74 -19.28 10.45 4.30
CA GLY A 74 -19.57 9.77 5.54
C GLY A 74 -18.32 9.46 6.38
N LYS A 75 -18.54 8.73 7.48
CA LYS A 75 -17.44 8.38 8.42
C LYS A 75 -16.30 7.57 7.80
N CYS A 76 -16.58 6.78 6.75
CA CYS A 76 -15.51 6.08 6.02
C CYS A 76 -14.63 7.05 5.26
N ASP A 77 -15.21 8.07 4.63
CA ASP A 77 -14.44 9.10 3.93
C ASP A 77 -13.61 9.95 4.89
N GLU A 78 -14.13 10.23 6.09
CA GLU A 78 -13.34 10.88 7.15
C GLU A 78 -12.09 10.06 7.54
N VAL A 79 -12.21 8.74 7.61
CA VAL A 79 -11.07 7.85 7.91
C VAL A 79 -10.12 7.77 6.72
N ARG A 80 -10.65 7.62 5.48
CA ARG A 80 -9.84 7.60 4.25
C ARG A 80 -8.99 8.85 4.11
N ILE A 81 -9.60 10.03 4.30
CA ILE A 81 -8.87 11.30 4.18
C ILE A 81 -7.80 11.45 5.27
N LYS A 82 -8.06 11.00 6.49
CA LYS A 82 -7.06 11.00 7.56
C LYS A 82 -5.88 10.09 7.23
N ILE A 83 -6.14 8.87 6.74
CA ILE A 83 -5.09 7.95 6.29
C ILE A 83 -4.30 8.58 5.15
N LEU A 84 -4.98 9.06 4.11
CA LEU A 84 -4.35 9.69 2.94
C LEU A 84 -3.45 10.86 3.36
N LYS A 85 -3.97 11.80 4.13
CA LYS A 85 -3.20 12.98 4.56
C LYS A 85 -2.04 12.63 5.49
N TRP A 86 -2.19 11.63 6.35
CA TRP A 86 -1.10 11.14 7.17
C TRP A 86 0.00 10.49 6.31
N LEU A 87 -0.35 9.69 5.32
CA LEU A 87 0.61 9.09 4.38
C LEU A 87 1.35 10.16 3.57
N GLU A 88 0.63 11.15 3.03
CA GLU A 88 1.21 12.27 2.30
C GLU A 88 2.16 13.11 3.16
N HIS A 89 1.84 13.29 4.44
CA HIS A 89 2.66 14.03 5.38
C HIS A 89 3.91 13.27 5.81
N THR A 90 3.83 11.94 5.94
CA THR A 90 4.83 11.13 6.63
C THR A 90 5.74 10.36 5.68
N ALA A 91 5.18 9.72 4.67
CA ALA A 91 5.88 8.71 3.88
C ALA A 91 6.41 9.24 2.54
N ASP A 92 7.46 8.60 2.04
CA ASP A 92 8.01 8.85 0.70
C ASP A 92 7.35 7.94 -0.34
N TRP A 93 7.03 6.70 0.07
CA TRP A 93 6.24 5.72 -0.66
C TRP A 93 5.13 5.18 0.22
N SER A 94 3.96 4.92 -0.33
CA SER A 94 2.81 4.45 0.46
C SER A 94 1.98 3.42 -0.30
N MET A 95 1.51 2.37 0.38
CA MET A 95 0.46 1.53 -0.16
C MET A 95 -0.88 2.26 -0.15
N ILE A 96 -1.69 2.08 -1.17
CA ILE A 96 -3.09 2.52 -1.16
C ILE A 96 -3.88 1.71 -0.11
N LEU A 97 -5.02 2.22 0.31
CA LEU A 97 -5.87 1.52 1.26
C LEU A 97 -6.67 0.43 0.54
N ASP A 98 -6.09 -0.75 0.41
CA ASP A 98 -6.80 -1.92 -0.08
C ASP A 98 -7.67 -2.56 1.00
N VAL A 99 -8.64 -3.36 0.58
CA VAL A 99 -9.43 -4.24 1.43
C VAL A 99 -8.98 -5.68 1.16
N PRO A 100 -8.07 -6.22 1.98
CA PRO A 100 -7.47 -7.53 1.71
C PRO A 100 -8.52 -8.64 1.60
N SER A 101 -8.28 -9.62 0.75
CA SER A 101 -9.23 -10.72 0.49
C SER A 101 -9.62 -11.51 1.75
N PHE A 102 -8.74 -11.55 2.75
CA PHE A 102 -9.04 -12.21 4.03
C PHE A 102 -10.00 -11.40 4.93
N SER A 103 -10.39 -10.17 4.55
CA SER A 103 -11.35 -9.35 5.31
C SER A 103 -12.71 -10.04 5.50
N ILE A 104 -13.05 -10.98 4.63
CA ILE A 104 -14.25 -11.83 4.75
C ILE A 104 -14.27 -12.71 6.02
N HIS A 105 -13.14 -12.89 6.67
CA HIS A 105 -13.00 -13.70 7.89
C HIS A 105 -13.11 -12.87 9.18
N PHE A 106 -13.33 -11.56 9.04
CA PHE A 106 -13.45 -10.61 10.16
C PHE A 106 -14.83 -9.97 10.17
N ASP A 107 -15.09 -9.19 11.21
CA ASP A 107 -16.37 -8.48 11.39
C ASP A 107 -16.45 -7.21 10.50
N THR A 108 -16.38 -7.44 9.20
CA THR A 108 -16.46 -6.41 8.16
C THR A 108 -17.82 -6.38 7.45
N GLY A 109 -18.62 -7.43 7.62
CA GLY A 109 -19.84 -7.66 6.84
C GLY A 109 -19.57 -8.20 5.42
N LEU A 110 -18.33 -8.18 4.92
CA LEU A 110 -17.95 -8.72 3.60
C LEU A 110 -18.01 -10.24 3.60
N LYS A 111 -18.48 -10.83 2.49
CA LYS A 111 -18.68 -12.27 2.35
C LYS A 111 -17.88 -12.88 1.21
N THR A 112 -17.43 -12.07 0.27
CA THR A 112 -16.82 -12.57 -0.97
C THR A 112 -15.55 -11.81 -1.33
N PHE A 113 -14.66 -12.47 -2.06
CA PHE A 113 -13.50 -11.86 -2.69
C PHE A 113 -13.90 -10.66 -3.58
N LYS A 114 -15.02 -10.79 -4.30
CA LYS A 114 -15.50 -9.74 -5.19
C LYS A 114 -15.85 -8.46 -4.44
N GLU A 115 -16.48 -8.57 -3.28
CA GLU A 115 -16.77 -7.40 -2.42
C GLU A 115 -15.48 -6.73 -1.94
N CYS A 116 -14.47 -7.50 -1.54
CA CYS A 116 -13.17 -6.93 -1.16
C CYS A 116 -12.55 -6.16 -2.33
N LEU A 117 -12.61 -6.71 -3.54
CA LEU A 117 -12.12 -6.06 -4.75
C LEU A 117 -12.90 -4.77 -5.07
N GLU A 118 -14.24 -4.82 -5.04
CA GLU A 118 -15.09 -3.64 -5.27
C GLU A 118 -14.80 -2.52 -4.26
N TYR A 119 -14.58 -2.87 -3.00
CA TYR A 119 -14.27 -1.91 -1.95
C TYR A 119 -12.85 -1.34 -2.11
N THR A 120 -11.90 -2.15 -2.59
CA THR A 120 -10.58 -1.67 -2.96
C THR A 120 -10.65 -0.69 -4.13
N CYS A 121 -11.41 -0.99 -5.18
CA CYS A 121 -11.61 -0.05 -6.29
C CYS A 121 -12.21 1.27 -5.81
N HIS A 122 -13.21 1.23 -4.93
CA HIS A 122 -13.80 2.43 -4.34
C HIS A 122 -12.77 3.27 -3.54
N ASN A 123 -11.89 2.62 -2.79
CA ASN A 123 -10.79 3.31 -2.11
C ASN A 123 -9.78 3.89 -3.11
N ASN A 124 -9.49 3.19 -4.20
CA ASN A 124 -8.62 3.69 -5.26
C ASN A 124 -9.19 4.95 -5.92
N ASP A 125 -10.51 4.94 -6.23
CA ASP A 125 -11.21 6.12 -6.75
C ASP A 125 -11.10 7.29 -5.79
N PHE A 126 -11.30 7.06 -4.50
CA PHE A 126 -11.15 8.08 -3.47
C PHE A 126 -9.71 8.64 -3.41
N PHE A 127 -8.69 7.77 -3.46
CA PHE A 127 -7.29 8.20 -3.46
C PHE A 127 -6.96 8.97 -4.74
N MET A 128 -7.46 8.56 -5.92
CA MET A 128 -7.29 9.28 -7.19
C MET A 128 -7.89 10.69 -7.14
N GLU A 129 -9.05 10.83 -6.51
CA GLU A 129 -9.72 12.13 -6.38
C GLU A 129 -8.96 13.06 -5.43
N TRP A 130 -8.59 12.56 -4.24
CA TRP A 130 -8.15 13.39 -3.12
C TRP A 130 -6.64 13.46 -2.89
N ARG A 131 -5.84 12.63 -3.56
CA ARG A 131 -4.38 12.68 -3.42
C ARG A 131 -3.79 13.97 -3.99
N THR A 132 -2.70 14.40 -3.35
CA THR A 132 -1.85 15.50 -3.83
C THR A 132 -0.68 14.90 -4.60
N PRO A 133 -0.61 15.04 -5.95
CA PRO A 133 0.52 14.55 -6.73
C PRO A 133 1.85 15.08 -6.19
N GLY A 134 2.84 14.19 -6.07
CA GLY A 134 4.18 14.53 -5.58
C GLY A 134 4.34 14.60 -4.06
N ALA A 135 3.27 14.57 -3.26
CA ALA A 135 3.38 14.56 -1.80
C ALA A 135 3.94 13.23 -1.27
N THR A 136 3.48 12.12 -1.79
CA THR A 136 4.03 10.77 -1.63
C THR A 136 3.74 9.97 -2.90
N LYS A 137 4.56 8.95 -3.17
CA LYS A 137 4.35 8.04 -4.29
C LYS A 137 3.51 6.85 -3.83
N PHE A 138 2.42 6.54 -4.54
CA PHE A 138 1.53 5.45 -4.16
C PHE A 138 1.82 4.15 -4.90
N LEU A 139 1.73 3.06 -4.16
CA LEU A 139 1.82 1.68 -4.64
C LEU A 139 0.43 1.10 -4.77
N ASN A 140 0.06 0.67 -5.96
CA ASN A 140 -1.17 -0.06 -6.21
C ASN A 140 -1.08 -1.47 -5.63
N VAL A 141 -1.98 -1.84 -4.74
CA VAL A 141 -1.91 -3.11 -4.02
C VAL A 141 -2.62 -4.22 -4.80
N LEU A 142 -1.90 -5.31 -5.01
CA LEU A 142 -2.39 -6.51 -5.66
C LEU A 142 -2.65 -7.62 -4.64
N GLN A 143 -3.84 -8.20 -4.71
CA GLN A 143 -4.26 -9.34 -3.91
C GLN A 143 -4.62 -10.51 -4.83
N GLY A 144 -4.93 -11.65 -4.26
CA GLY A 144 -5.38 -12.85 -4.96
C GLY A 144 -5.04 -14.11 -4.18
N ASN A 145 -5.89 -15.13 -4.29
CA ASN A 145 -5.74 -16.39 -3.58
C ASN A 145 -5.25 -17.51 -4.52
N ASP A 146 -5.45 -17.33 -5.80
CA ASP A 146 -5.04 -18.20 -6.90
C ASP A 146 -4.80 -17.36 -8.17
N LEU A 147 -4.39 -18.01 -9.25
CA LEU A 147 -4.12 -17.34 -10.53
C LEU A 147 -5.34 -16.56 -11.05
N ARG A 148 -6.54 -17.16 -10.98
CA ARG A 148 -7.78 -16.57 -11.48
C ARG A 148 -8.17 -15.32 -10.68
N THR A 149 -8.15 -15.40 -9.37
CA THR A 149 -8.49 -14.26 -8.49
C THR A 149 -7.42 -13.16 -8.52
N ALA A 150 -6.14 -13.53 -8.69
CA ALA A 150 -5.06 -12.58 -8.89
C ALA A 150 -5.19 -11.83 -10.24
N ASP A 151 -5.64 -12.51 -11.31
CA ASP A 151 -5.94 -11.87 -12.59
C ASP A 151 -7.15 -10.94 -12.49
N GLN A 152 -8.24 -11.39 -11.85
CA GLN A 152 -9.41 -10.55 -11.63
C GLN A 152 -9.07 -9.26 -10.87
N TRP A 153 -8.23 -9.37 -9.83
CA TRP A 153 -7.79 -8.20 -9.07
C TRP A 153 -6.95 -7.27 -9.92
N TYR A 154 -5.93 -7.79 -10.58
CA TYR A 154 -5.05 -7.01 -11.43
C TYR A 154 -5.81 -6.28 -12.53
N ASP A 155 -6.68 -6.98 -13.26
CA ASP A 155 -7.44 -6.39 -14.35
C ASP A 155 -8.40 -5.29 -13.88
N ALA A 156 -8.92 -5.39 -12.66
CA ALA A 156 -9.77 -4.36 -12.07
C ALA A 156 -8.98 -3.10 -11.61
N VAL A 157 -7.74 -3.28 -11.12
CA VAL A 157 -7.01 -2.15 -10.53
C VAL A 157 -5.88 -1.61 -11.40
N LYS A 158 -5.48 -2.28 -12.48
CA LYS A 158 -4.32 -1.88 -13.29
C LYS A 158 -4.46 -0.48 -13.90
N GLY A 159 -5.67 -0.08 -14.24
CA GLY A 159 -5.94 1.25 -14.81
C GLY A 159 -5.49 2.40 -13.91
N TYR A 160 -5.55 2.24 -12.58
CA TYR A 160 -5.09 3.25 -11.63
C TYR A 160 -3.58 3.49 -11.68
N SER A 161 -2.81 2.58 -12.25
CA SER A 161 -1.37 2.72 -12.45
C SER A 161 -0.98 3.16 -13.86
N ASP A 162 -1.96 3.40 -14.74
CA ASP A 162 -1.71 3.81 -16.12
C ASP A 162 -1.71 5.35 -16.24
N PRO A 163 -0.56 5.97 -16.51
CA PRO A 163 -0.48 7.42 -16.69
C PRO A 163 -1.20 7.91 -17.96
N LYS A 164 -1.52 7.04 -18.91
CA LYS A 164 -2.36 7.39 -20.07
C LYS A 164 -3.81 7.64 -19.66
N ILE A 165 -4.26 7.04 -18.54
CA ILE A 165 -5.62 7.19 -18.01
C ILE A 165 -5.66 8.31 -16.96
N HIS A 166 -4.72 8.31 -16.01
CA HIS A 166 -4.76 9.17 -14.82
C HIS A 166 -3.67 10.25 -14.77
N GLY A 167 -2.81 10.36 -15.81
CA GLY A 167 -1.77 11.37 -15.85
C GLY A 167 -0.83 11.27 -14.63
N GLU A 168 -0.54 12.42 -14.03
CA GLU A 168 0.30 12.53 -12.83
C GLU A 168 -0.32 11.95 -11.55
N LYS A 169 -1.62 11.68 -11.57
CA LYS A 169 -2.30 10.99 -10.45
C LYS A 169 -2.17 9.47 -10.50
N ALA A 170 -1.68 8.88 -11.59
CA ALA A 170 -1.49 7.43 -11.68
C ALA A 170 -0.57 6.94 -10.55
N PHE A 171 -0.88 5.77 -9.98
CA PHE A 171 -0.03 5.19 -8.93
C PHE A 171 1.35 4.82 -9.49
N GLU A 172 2.40 5.17 -8.75
CA GLU A 172 3.78 5.18 -9.24
C GLU A 172 4.51 3.84 -9.08
N GLY A 173 3.92 2.90 -8.35
CA GLY A 173 4.52 1.58 -8.14
C GLY A 173 3.48 0.52 -7.80
N TRP A 174 3.96 -0.66 -7.42
CA TRP A 174 3.12 -1.81 -7.10
C TRP A 174 3.48 -2.41 -5.75
N ALA A 175 2.47 -2.93 -5.04
CA ALA A 175 2.67 -3.76 -3.86
C ALA A 175 1.95 -5.10 -4.03
N MET A 176 2.64 -6.20 -3.77
CA MET A 176 2.09 -7.54 -3.86
C MET A 176 1.80 -8.07 -2.46
N GLY A 177 0.55 -8.45 -2.22
CA GLY A 177 0.07 -8.97 -0.94
C GLY A 177 -0.70 -10.28 -1.07
N GLY A 178 -1.18 -10.79 0.06
CA GLY A 178 -1.98 -12.01 0.13
C GLY A 178 -1.22 -13.26 -0.29
N GLU A 179 -1.95 -14.21 -0.84
CA GLU A 179 -1.38 -15.50 -1.30
C GLU A 179 -0.43 -15.33 -2.50
N ASN A 180 -0.48 -14.20 -3.22
CA ASN A 180 0.52 -13.89 -4.26
C ASN A 180 1.94 -14.05 -3.74
N MET A 181 2.17 -13.78 -2.44
CA MET A 181 3.49 -13.84 -1.82
C MET A 181 3.99 -15.24 -1.51
N ARG A 182 3.11 -16.25 -1.54
CA ARG A 182 3.47 -17.64 -1.25
C ARG A 182 3.92 -18.40 -2.49
N TRP A 183 3.62 -17.90 -3.70
CA TRP A 183 3.82 -18.60 -4.95
C TRP A 183 4.69 -17.79 -5.89
N TRP A 184 5.97 -18.09 -5.94
CA TRP A 184 6.93 -17.43 -6.84
C TRP A 184 6.51 -17.45 -8.31
N TYR A 185 5.89 -18.55 -8.73
CA TYR A 185 5.30 -18.65 -10.06
C TYR A 185 4.27 -17.54 -10.31
N LEU A 186 3.41 -17.27 -9.35
CA LEU A 186 2.38 -16.25 -9.46
C LEU A 186 2.97 -14.83 -9.52
N ILE A 187 4.03 -14.58 -8.73
CA ILE A 187 4.76 -13.32 -8.77
C ILE A 187 5.38 -13.11 -10.16
N LEU A 188 6.13 -14.10 -10.66
CA LEU A 188 6.77 -14.01 -11.97
C LEU A 188 5.74 -13.83 -13.10
N TYR A 189 4.69 -14.63 -13.09
CA TYR A 189 3.57 -14.51 -14.04
C TYR A 189 2.98 -13.10 -14.02
N ARG A 190 2.73 -12.54 -12.83
CA ARG A 190 2.18 -11.19 -12.68
C ARG A 190 3.12 -10.14 -13.23
N MET A 191 4.40 -10.23 -12.94
CA MET A 191 5.39 -9.28 -13.43
C MET A 191 5.53 -9.33 -14.95
N ILE A 192 5.49 -10.52 -15.56
CA ILE A 192 5.48 -10.68 -17.02
C ILE A 192 4.23 -9.99 -17.62
N LYS A 193 3.05 -10.27 -17.06
CA LYS A 193 1.80 -9.64 -17.53
C LYS A 193 1.82 -8.11 -17.40
N MET A 194 2.37 -7.60 -16.29
CA MET A 194 2.54 -6.14 -16.09
C MET A 194 3.50 -5.54 -17.11
N ARG A 195 4.60 -6.23 -17.44
CA ARG A 195 5.52 -5.81 -18.50
C ARG A 195 4.82 -5.79 -19.87
N ASP A 196 4.11 -6.85 -20.21
CA ASP A 196 3.42 -6.97 -21.49
C ASP A 196 2.29 -5.94 -21.66
N ASP A 197 1.66 -5.54 -20.54
CA ASP A 197 0.70 -4.43 -20.50
C ASP A 197 1.37 -3.03 -20.51
N GLY A 198 2.70 -2.94 -20.46
CA GLY A 198 3.46 -1.67 -20.37
C GLY A 198 3.30 -0.95 -19.03
N LEU A 199 2.94 -1.68 -17.97
CA LEU A 199 2.66 -1.14 -16.64
C LEU A 199 3.75 -1.50 -15.60
N LEU A 200 4.83 -2.12 -16.03
CA LEU A 200 6.02 -2.38 -15.22
C LEU A 200 7.13 -1.37 -15.50
N GLU A 201 7.26 -0.93 -16.75
CA GLU A 201 8.20 0.10 -17.15
C GLU A 201 7.91 1.43 -16.45
N ASN A 202 8.96 2.13 -16.05
CA ASN A 202 8.86 3.40 -15.30
C ASN A 202 8.19 3.28 -13.92
N LYS A 203 8.15 2.09 -13.35
CA LYS A 203 7.74 1.86 -11.95
C LYS A 203 8.97 1.66 -11.10
N ASP A 204 9.30 2.69 -10.30
CA ASP A 204 10.53 2.72 -9.50
C ASP A 204 10.51 1.74 -8.31
N TRP A 205 9.32 1.25 -7.92
CA TRP A 205 9.17 0.46 -6.71
C TRP A 205 8.19 -0.70 -6.86
N LEU A 206 8.68 -1.88 -6.50
CA LEU A 206 7.86 -3.07 -6.26
C LEU A 206 8.02 -3.47 -4.79
N HIS A 207 6.92 -3.45 -4.05
CA HIS A 207 6.90 -3.86 -2.65
C HIS A 207 6.29 -5.26 -2.51
N PHE A 208 6.92 -6.10 -1.71
CA PHE A 208 6.47 -7.46 -1.45
C PHE A 208 6.11 -7.60 0.02
N LEU A 209 4.80 -7.53 0.31
CA LEU A 209 4.27 -7.50 1.68
C LEU A 209 4.57 -8.81 2.43
N GLY A 210 5.07 -8.68 3.66
CA GLY A 210 5.36 -9.84 4.51
C GLY A 210 6.54 -10.71 4.08
N THR A 211 7.38 -10.24 3.14
CA THR A 211 8.55 -10.98 2.68
C THR A 211 9.78 -10.59 3.47
N SER A 212 10.37 -11.55 4.19
CA SER A 212 11.57 -11.33 5.02
C SER A 212 12.65 -12.40 4.84
N HIS A 213 12.49 -13.32 3.88
CA HIS A 213 13.42 -14.43 3.68
C HIS A 213 14.55 -14.07 2.71
N LEU A 214 15.79 -14.45 3.02
CA LEU A 214 16.93 -14.27 2.12
C LEU A 214 16.70 -14.94 0.75
N GLN A 215 16.06 -16.10 0.73
CA GLN A 215 15.71 -16.80 -0.51
C GLN A 215 14.83 -15.92 -1.42
N ALA A 216 13.88 -15.18 -0.85
CA ALA A 216 13.06 -14.24 -1.60
C ALA A 216 13.91 -13.14 -2.24
N ALA A 217 14.87 -12.58 -1.51
CA ALA A 217 15.77 -11.55 -2.04
C ALA A 217 16.60 -12.07 -3.23
N ILE A 218 17.08 -13.32 -3.17
CA ILE A 218 17.81 -13.95 -4.26
C ILE A 218 16.92 -14.11 -5.50
N GLN A 219 15.71 -14.64 -5.33
CA GLN A 219 14.75 -14.86 -6.41
C GLN A 219 14.31 -13.55 -7.06
N LEU A 220 13.97 -12.53 -6.26
CA LEU A 220 13.59 -11.21 -6.75
C LEU A 220 14.75 -10.52 -7.47
N THR A 221 15.98 -10.71 -7.01
CA THR A 221 17.18 -10.20 -7.69
C THR A 221 17.37 -10.88 -9.06
N ALA A 222 17.16 -12.20 -9.13
CA ALA A 222 17.22 -12.93 -10.38
C ALA A 222 16.13 -12.45 -11.36
N ILE A 223 14.90 -12.28 -10.91
CA ILE A 223 13.80 -11.75 -11.71
C ILE A 223 14.17 -10.35 -12.24
N LYS A 224 14.58 -9.43 -11.36
CA LYS A 224 14.95 -8.06 -11.74
C LYS A 224 16.03 -7.98 -12.80
N ARG A 225 16.97 -8.97 -12.85
CA ARG A 225 18.05 -9.01 -13.82
C ARG A 225 17.65 -9.57 -15.18
N ASN A 226 16.51 -10.26 -15.27
CA ASN A 226 16.08 -10.99 -16.47
C ASN A 226 14.72 -10.54 -17.02
N LEU A 227 14.03 -9.65 -16.37
CA LEU A 227 12.80 -9.00 -16.83
C LEU A 227 13.07 -7.59 -17.31
#